data_c04c6e8d8e5e415804c885c8b5ec2936
#
_entry.id   c04c6e8d8e5e415804c885c8b5ec2936
#
_cell.length_a   1.000
_cell.length_b   1.000
_cell.length_c   1.000
_cell.angle_alpha   90.00
_cell.angle_beta   90.00
_cell.angle_gamma   90.00
#
_symmetry.space_group_name_H-M   'P 1'
#
loop_
_entity.id
_entity.type
_entity.pdbx_description
1 polymer ?
#
loop_
_entity_poly.entity_id
_entity_poly.type
_entity_poly.pdbx_seq_one_letter_code
_entity_poly.pdbx_strand_id
1 'polypeptide(L)'
;MAKKKKKVVRRKVLKKVLRKKVTKKAASRTSSAKKASARKSTAKKTRGKASKVTPTKVKTPDVVSATGTKGKRATAKLDTLDKKTIKLIDSTADRVQKSIYKRVLPELKFPVRSLANVSYDKKVGYFELGRGRKARALSVNTVKGFAQTLRLMSISKEMIQNNDFATKREAYYVSKNWGDCKFNEQTESDSAMDDIEALASLDGLSREQLRYFPEEHGGSVAGNLVVIDKDTETGKPIRIDCTAFGTGSYSIPHSVEHLKFETSAKFIIAIETGGMFQRLNNHKFWKSGKCILIEMGGVPTRATRRFIRILADSKKIPVYCFVDCDPYGIGNIYRTLKVGSGNNAHLNSFFCVPKARFLGVTPQDIVDYKLPTHPLKDVDVKRAKDALKNDPFFRHYPEWAKALQQLLKMGVRAEQQAFAKFDLNFVIDRYLPEKLKHPRKFLP
;
A
#
# COMPACT_ATOMS: atom_id res chain seq x y z
N MET A 1 2.58 60.29 -1.00
CA MET A 1 3.58 59.84 -2.03
C MET A 1 4.45 58.65 -1.57
N ALA A 2 4.70 58.43 -0.29
CA ALA A 2 5.57 57.34 0.22
C ALA A 2 5.04 55.92 0.03
N LYS A 3 3.73 55.66 0.11
CA LYS A 3 3.13 54.32 -0.10
C LYS A 3 3.21 53.82 -1.57
N LYS A 4 3.20 54.72 -2.57
CA LYS A 4 3.38 54.31 -3.99
C LYS A 4 4.82 53.93 -4.30
N LYS A 5 5.84 54.57 -3.72
CA LYS A 5 7.26 54.19 -3.93
C LYS A 5 7.62 52.83 -3.33
N LYS A 6 7.10 52.48 -2.14
CA LYS A 6 7.32 51.12 -1.54
C LYS A 6 6.71 49.99 -2.36
N LYS A 7 5.57 50.21 -3.03
CA LYS A 7 4.92 49.19 -3.87
C LYS A 7 5.68 48.90 -5.17
N VAL A 8 6.33 49.92 -5.76
CA VAL A 8 7.15 49.76 -6.97
C VAL A 8 8.47 49.04 -6.68
N VAL A 9 9.10 49.35 -5.55
CA VAL A 9 10.36 48.68 -5.13
C VAL A 9 10.10 47.17 -4.84
N ARG A 10 9.02 46.83 -4.12
CA ARG A 10 8.63 45.43 -3.91
C ARG A 10 8.37 44.65 -5.22
N ARG A 11 7.74 45.25 -6.22
CA ARG A 11 7.52 44.62 -7.52
C ARG A 11 8.82 44.42 -8.32
N LYS A 12 9.80 45.33 -8.23
CA LYS A 12 11.11 45.16 -8.88
C LYS A 12 11.95 44.05 -8.23
N VAL A 13 11.92 43.92 -6.90
CA VAL A 13 12.62 42.86 -6.16
C VAL A 13 12.00 41.48 -6.47
N LEU A 14 10.66 41.38 -6.50
CA LEU A 14 9.98 40.11 -6.84
C LEU A 14 10.27 39.65 -8.29
N LYS A 15 10.32 40.57 -9.26
CA LYS A 15 10.70 40.23 -10.63
C LYS A 15 12.16 39.79 -10.76
N LYS A 16 13.08 40.33 -9.95
CA LYS A 16 14.50 39.97 -9.95
C LYS A 16 14.74 38.55 -9.32
N VAL A 17 13.96 38.19 -8.29
CA VAL A 17 13.98 36.85 -7.64
C VAL A 17 13.38 35.78 -8.56
N LEU A 18 12.28 36.10 -9.27
CA LEU A 18 11.67 35.18 -10.23
C LEU A 18 12.56 34.93 -11.46
N ARG A 19 13.26 35.96 -11.98
CA ARG A 19 14.23 35.78 -13.08
C ARG A 19 15.43 34.93 -12.66
N LYS A 20 15.97 35.05 -11.41
CA LYS A 20 17.05 34.20 -10.89
C LYS A 20 16.64 32.74 -10.68
N LYS A 21 15.35 32.43 -10.36
CA LYS A 21 14.84 31.07 -10.26
C LYS A 21 14.68 30.38 -11.64
N VAL A 22 14.31 31.15 -12.66
CA VAL A 22 14.16 30.62 -14.04
C VAL A 22 15.53 30.31 -14.66
N THR A 23 16.53 31.14 -14.45
CA THR A 23 17.91 30.89 -14.95
C THR A 23 18.61 29.74 -14.22
N LYS A 24 18.37 29.52 -12.89
CA LYS A 24 18.88 28.35 -12.19
C LYS A 24 18.24 27.03 -12.65
N LYS A 25 16.96 27.05 -13.05
CA LYS A 25 16.25 25.87 -13.57
C LYS A 25 16.65 25.50 -15.00
N ALA A 26 17.13 26.49 -15.80
CA ALA A 26 17.71 26.25 -17.13
C ALA A 26 19.13 25.69 -17.06
N ALA A 27 19.95 26.17 -16.11
CA ALA A 27 21.33 25.68 -15.91
C ALA A 27 21.40 24.24 -15.35
N SER A 28 20.40 23.79 -14.59
CA SER A 28 20.35 22.40 -14.10
C SER A 28 19.89 21.38 -15.16
N ARG A 29 19.23 21.84 -16.23
CA ARG A 29 18.82 20.99 -17.37
C ARG A 29 19.92 20.75 -18.39
N THR A 30 20.90 21.66 -18.49
CA THR A 30 22.04 21.54 -19.42
C THR A 30 23.18 20.71 -18.86
N SER A 31 23.30 20.54 -17.53
CA SER A 31 24.34 19.70 -16.91
C SER A 31 24.01 18.20 -16.90
N SER A 32 22.71 17.81 -16.98
CA SER A 32 22.30 16.41 -17.10
C SER A 32 22.39 15.87 -18.53
N ALA A 33 22.31 16.73 -19.55
CA ALA A 33 22.45 16.33 -20.94
C ALA A 33 23.93 16.11 -21.38
N LYS A 34 24.91 16.77 -20.73
CA LYS A 34 26.35 16.59 -21.03
C LYS A 34 27.01 15.35 -20.40
N LYS A 35 26.36 14.71 -19.42
CA LYS A 35 26.87 13.47 -18.81
C LYS A 35 26.46 12.19 -19.56
N ALA A 36 25.52 12.26 -20.50
CA ALA A 36 25.06 11.12 -21.29
C ALA A 36 25.81 10.91 -22.61
N SER A 37 26.62 11.89 -23.08
CA SER A 37 27.38 11.80 -24.36
C SER A 37 28.83 11.37 -24.24
N ALA A 38 29.36 11.13 -23.04
CA ALA A 38 30.79 10.82 -22.80
C ALA A 38 31.10 9.32 -22.58
N ARG A 39 30.19 8.41 -22.95
CA ARG A 39 30.43 6.95 -22.81
C ARG A 39 30.19 6.16 -24.11
N LYS A 40 30.63 6.68 -25.24
CA LYS A 40 30.71 5.90 -26.50
C LYS A 40 31.94 6.34 -27.31
N SER A 41 33.09 5.75 -27.06
CA SER A 41 34.14 5.56 -28.08
C SER A 41 35.33 4.79 -27.49
N THR A 42 35.29 3.48 -27.53
CA THR A 42 36.48 2.63 -27.72
C THR A 42 35.99 1.25 -28.17
N ALA A 43 35.87 1.06 -29.48
CA ALA A 43 35.85 -0.25 -30.09
C ALA A 43 36.76 -0.22 -31.32
N LYS A 44 37.83 -0.99 -31.23
CA LYS A 44 38.87 -1.21 -32.25
C LYS A 44 38.28 -1.69 -33.57
N LYS A 45 38.69 -1.04 -34.69
CA LYS A 45 38.53 -1.51 -36.06
C LYS A 45 39.36 -2.78 -36.28
N THR A 46 38.72 -3.89 -36.59
CA THR A 46 39.33 -4.98 -37.37
C THR A 46 38.57 -5.10 -38.68
N ARG A 47 39.34 -4.96 -39.77
CA ARG A 47 38.92 -5.09 -41.17
C ARG A 47 38.71 -6.57 -41.49
N GLY A 48 37.48 -6.98 -41.79
CA GLY A 48 37.15 -8.28 -42.35
C GLY A 48 36.37 -8.11 -43.64
N LYS A 49 36.74 -8.86 -44.66
CA LYS A 49 36.26 -8.82 -46.06
C LYS A 49 34.75 -9.00 -46.18
N ALA A 50 34.14 -8.15 -47.01
CA ALA A 50 32.74 -8.25 -47.41
C ALA A 50 32.51 -9.48 -48.30
N SER A 51 31.64 -10.38 -47.84
CA SER A 51 30.95 -11.35 -48.67
C SER A 51 29.50 -10.87 -48.88
N LYS A 52 29.11 -10.80 -50.17
CA LYS A 52 27.74 -10.48 -50.57
C LYS A 52 26.77 -11.56 -50.06
N VAL A 53 25.89 -11.19 -49.17
CA VAL A 53 24.77 -12.01 -48.73
C VAL A 53 23.50 -11.43 -49.37
N THR A 54 22.86 -12.20 -50.23
CA THR A 54 21.56 -11.95 -50.83
C THR A 54 20.49 -11.87 -49.72
N PRO A 55 19.52 -10.96 -49.78
CA PRO A 55 18.48 -10.88 -48.73
C PRO A 55 17.53 -12.06 -48.83
N THR A 56 17.65 -13.01 -47.91
CA THR A 56 16.65 -14.05 -47.70
C THR A 56 15.39 -13.39 -47.10
N LYS A 57 14.25 -13.49 -47.77
CA LYS A 57 12.95 -13.09 -47.24
C LYS A 57 12.71 -13.83 -45.93
N VAL A 58 12.78 -13.10 -44.82
CA VAL A 58 12.27 -13.58 -43.53
C VAL A 58 10.79 -13.73 -43.69
N LYS A 59 10.31 -14.97 -43.70
CA LYS A 59 8.88 -15.29 -43.51
C LYS A 59 8.48 -14.78 -42.12
N THR A 60 7.58 -13.82 -42.06
CA THR A 60 6.87 -13.51 -40.83
C THR A 60 6.25 -14.81 -40.31
N PRO A 61 6.42 -15.16 -39.02
CA PRO A 61 5.72 -16.31 -38.49
C PRO A 61 4.23 -16.04 -38.65
N ASP A 62 3.52 -17.00 -39.19
CA ASP A 62 2.07 -17.00 -39.28
C ASP A 62 1.55 -16.73 -37.86
N VAL A 63 0.78 -15.65 -37.73
CA VAL A 63 -0.03 -15.40 -36.54
C VAL A 63 -0.94 -16.59 -36.42
N VAL A 64 -0.59 -17.53 -35.55
CA VAL A 64 -1.50 -18.60 -35.14
C VAL A 64 -2.71 -17.87 -34.56
N SER A 65 -3.77 -17.79 -35.36
CA SER A 65 -5.08 -17.41 -34.86
C SER A 65 -5.43 -18.44 -33.80
N ALA A 66 -5.17 -18.13 -32.55
CA ALA A 66 -5.71 -18.86 -31.43
C ALA A 66 -7.24 -18.68 -31.52
N THR A 67 -7.88 -19.50 -32.32
CA THR A 67 -9.30 -19.84 -32.14
C THR A 67 -9.37 -20.61 -30.82
N GLY A 68 -9.07 -19.90 -29.71
CA GLY A 68 -9.37 -20.40 -28.41
C GLY A 68 -10.85 -20.63 -28.35
N THR A 69 -11.25 -21.88 -28.40
CA THR A 69 -12.53 -22.32 -27.90
C THR A 69 -12.72 -21.57 -26.59
N LYS A 70 -13.69 -20.64 -26.55
CA LYS A 70 -14.22 -20.08 -25.31
C LYS A 70 -14.75 -21.26 -24.51
N GLY A 71 -13.88 -21.95 -23.80
CA GLY A 71 -14.26 -22.92 -22.79
C GLY A 71 -15.30 -22.22 -21.95
N LYS A 72 -16.51 -22.74 -21.82
CA LYS A 72 -17.51 -22.25 -20.87
C LYS A 72 -16.85 -22.35 -19.51
N ARG A 73 -16.25 -21.22 -19.05
CA ARG A 73 -15.84 -21.12 -17.64
C ARG A 73 -17.09 -21.42 -16.83
N ALA A 74 -17.01 -22.41 -15.96
CA ALA A 74 -18.12 -22.78 -15.10
C ALA A 74 -18.52 -21.50 -14.35
N THR A 75 -19.81 -21.15 -14.39
CA THR A 75 -20.34 -20.00 -13.65
C THR A 75 -20.01 -20.22 -12.18
N ALA A 76 -19.11 -19.41 -11.65
CA ALA A 76 -18.66 -19.56 -10.29
C ALA A 76 -19.85 -19.38 -9.34
N LYS A 77 -19.94 -20.23 -8.31
CA LYS A 77 -20.93 -20.07 -7.25
C LYS A 77 -20.59 -18.80 -6.48
N LEU A 78 -21.35 -17.73 -6.71
CA LEU A 78 -21.17 -16.45 -6.08
C LEU A 78 -21.29 -16.56 -4.55
N ASP A 79 -20.28 -16.04 -3.85
CA ASP A 79 -20.32 -15.96 -2.40
C ASP A 79 -21.16 -14.77 -1.90
N THR A 80 -21.21 -14.57 -0.59
CA THR A 80 -22.01 -13.51 0.03
C THR A 80 -21.48 -12.10 -0.32
N LEU A 81 -20.16 -11.94 -0.41
CA LEU A 81 -19.53 -10.66 -0.75
C LEU A 81 -19.71 -10.34 -2.22
N ASP A 82 -19.60 -11.33 -3.11
CA ASP A 82 -19.88 -11.19 -4.53
C ASP A 82 -21.32 -10.71 -4.79
N LYS A 83 -22.30 -11.36 -4.15
CA LYS A 83 -23.71 -10.96 -4.23
C LYS A 83 -23.93 -9.54 -3.74
N LYS A 84 -23.28 -9.15 -2.64
CA LYS A 84 -23.36 -7.81 -2.09
C LYS A 84 -22.75 -6.78 -3.02
N THR A 85 -21.62 -7.10 -3.64
CA THR A 85 -20.94 -6.23 -4.61
C THR A 85 -21.78 -6.03 -5.87
N ILE A 86 -22.33 -7.10 -6.43
CA ILE A 86 -23.25 -7.02 -7.58
C ILE A 86 -24.47 -6.16 -7.23
N LYS A 87 -25.07 -6.37 -6.05
CA LYS A 87 -26.22 -5.56 -5.61
C LYS A 87 -25.89 -4.07 -5.51
N LEU A 88 -24.69 -3.70 -5.01
CA LEU A 88 -24.23 -2.31 -4.99
C LEU A 88 -24.13 -1.73 -6.40
N ILE A 89 -23.53 -2.46 -7.34
CA ILE A 89 -23.37 -2.04 -8.74
C ILE A 89 -24.75 -1.87 -9.40
N ASP A 90 -25.61 -2.86 -9.31
CA ASP A 90 -26.94 -2.86 -9.92
C ASP A 90 -27.80 -1.73 -9.34
N SER A 91 -27.87 -1.60 -8.02
CA SER A 91 -28.63 -0.52 -7.38
C SER A 91 -28.13 0.87 -7.76
N THR A 92 -26.84 1.01 -8.07
CA THR A 92 -26.28 2.28 -8.54
C THR A 92 -26.68 2.56 -9.98
N ALA A 93 -26.62 1.56 -10.87
CA ALA A 93 -27.09 1.66 -12.26
C ALA A 93 -28.60 1.94 -12.32
N ASP A 94 -29.40 1.22 -11.54
CA ASP A 94 -30.85 1.39 -11.47
C ASP A 94 -31.25 2.81 -11.03
N ARG A 95 -30.53 3.40 -10.08
CA ARG A 95 -30.78 4.80 -9.67
C ARG A 95 -30.55 5.77 -10.80
N VAL A 96 -29.47 5.58 -11.57
CA VAL A 96 -29.17 6.40 -12.75
C VAL A 96 -30.26 6.22 -13.80
N GLN A 97 -30.62 4.99 -14.12
CA GLN A 97 -31.68 4.68 -15.10
C GLN A 97 -33.03 5.28 -14.71
N LYS A 98 -33.44 5.11 -13.45
CA LYS A 98 -34.69 5.69 -12.91
C LYS A 98 -34.69 7.22 -12.99
N SER A 99 -33.55 7.87 -12.76
CA SER A 99 -33.44 9.33 -12.89
C SER A 99 -33.64 9.76 -14.33
N ILE A 100 -33.06 9.05 -15.30
CA ILE A 100 -33.24 9.31 -16.74
C ILE A 100 -34.72 9.19 -17.15
N TYR A 101 -35.38 8.08 -16.78
CA TYR A 101 -36.80 7.87 -17.09
C TYR A 101 -37.71 8.93 -16.47
N LYS A 102 -37.37 9.37 -15.25
CA LYS A 102 -38.11 10.44 -14.57
C LYS A 102 -37.76 11.84 -15.05
N ARG A 103 -36.86 11.98 -16.05
CA ARG A 103 -36.33 13.26 -16.53
C ARG A 103 -35.72 14.14 -15.41
N VAL A 104 -35.15 13.50 -14.39
CA VAL A 104 -34.38 14.13 -13.31
C VAL A 104 -32.92 13.97 -13.60
N LEU A 105 -32.11 14.97 -13.26
CA LEU A 105 -30.65 14.95 -13.47
C LEU A 105 -30.03 13.75 -12.75
N PRO A 106 -29.42 12.79 -13.47
CA PRO A 106 -28.75 11.64 -12.83
C PRO A 106 -27.53 12.07 -12.05
N GLU A 107 -27.32 11.47 -10.88
CA GLU A 107 -26.18 11.74 -10.01
C GLU A 107 -25.55 10.46 -9.46
N LEU A 108 -24.22 10.44 -9.41
CA LEU A 108 -23.44 9.48 -8.64
C LEU A 108 -22.90 10.18 -7.38
N LYS A 109 -23.24 9.67 -6.19
CA LYS A 109 -22.84 10.26 -4.92
C LYS A 109 -21.71 9.45 -4.29
N PHE A 110 -20.57 10.09 -4.04
CA PHE A 110 -19.37 9.48 -3.46
C PHE A 110 -19.02 10.14 -2.13
N PRO A 111 -18.41 9.40 -1.19
CA PRO A 111 -17.79 10.01 -0.01
C PRO A 111 -16.71 11.03 -0.39
N VAL A 112 -16.63 12.13 0.34
CA VAL A 112 -15.54 13.11 0.19
C VAL A 112 -14.28 12.55 0.86
N ARG A 113 -13.25 12.24 0.09
CA ARG A 113 -11.98 11.65 0.56
C ARG A 113 -10.92 12.68 0.99
N SER A 114 -11.27 13.97 1.05
CA SER A 114 -10.33 15.01 1.50
C SER A 114 -10.10 14.93 3.02
N LEU A 115 -8.93 15.39 3.46
CA LEU A 115 -8.57 15.42 4.89
C LEU A 115 -9.53 16.25 5.75
N ALA A 116 -10.21 17.24 5.16
CA ALA A 116 -11.24 18.03 5.83
C ALA A 116 -12.47 17.20 6.26
N ASN A 117 -12.69 16.03 5.62
CA ASN A 117 -13.77 15.10 5.93
C ASN A 117 -13.26 13.84 6.66
N VAL A 118 -12.13 13.93 7.37
CA VAL A 118 -11.50 12.81 8.07
C VAL A 118 -11.24 13.19 9.51
N SER A 119 -11.58 12.30 10.44
CA SER A 119 -11.29 12.47 11.86
C SER A 119 -10.58 11.25 12.42
N TYR A 120 -9.73 11.46 13.44
CA TYR A 120 -9.17 10.36 14.21
C TYR A 120 -10.15 9.99 15.33
N ASP A 121 -10.67 8.77 15.32
CA ASP A 121 -11.49 8.26 16.40
C ASP A 121 -10.62 7.50 17.41
N LYS A 122 -10.57 8.05 18.64
CA LYS A 122 -9.78 7.49 19.75
C LYS A 122 -10.29 6.14 20.25
N LYS A 123 -11.60 5.87 20.11
CA LYS A 123 -12.23 4.63 20.58
C LYS A 123 -11.93 3.48 19.64
N VAL A 124 -12.03 3.70 18.33
CA VAL A 124 -11.69 2.68 17.32
C VAL A 124 -10.20 2.63 17.01
N GLY A 125 -9.45 3.70 17.25
CA GLY A 125 -7.99 3.77 17.16
C GLY A 125 -7.43 3.96 15.74
N TYR A 126 -8.24 4.49 14.79
CA TYR A 126 -7.79 4.84 13.44
C TYR A 126 -8.55 6.04 12.88
N PHE A 127 -8.12 6.52 11.71
CA PHE A 127 -8.79 7.61 11.00
C PHE A 127 -10.04 7.10 10.31
N GLU A 128 -11.17 7.75 10.56
CA GLU A 128 -12.45 7.47 9.94
C GLU A 128 -12.87 8.54 8.95
N LEU A 129 -13.59 8.11 7.91
CA LEU A 129 -14.16 9.00 6.92
C LEU A 129 -15.45 9.62 7.46
N GLY A 130 -15.57 10.94 7.36
CA GLY A 130 -16.76 11.67 7.75
C GLY A 130 -17.95 11.45 6.81
N ARG A 131 -19.09 12.08 7.13
CA ARG A 131 -20.35 11.93 6.40
C ARG A 131 -20.45 12.76 5.12
N GLY A 132 -19.47 13.60 4.83
CA GLY A 132 -19.45 14.45 3.62
C GLY A 132 -19.57 13.62 2.34
N ARG A 133 -20.42 14.09 1.42
CA ARG A 133 -20.64 13.47 0.11
C ARG A 133 -20.43 14.49 -0.99
N LYS A 134 -19.88 14.06 -2.13
CA LYS A 134 -19.83 14.82 -3.37
C LYS A 134 -20.72 14.17 -4.43
N ALA A 135 -21.50 14.95 -5.15
CA ALA A 135 -22.28 14.49 -6.28
C ALA A 135 -21.50 14.70 -7.58
N ARG A 136 -21.53 13.70 -8.46
CA ARG A 136 -21.12 13.84 -9.86
C ARG A 136 -22.39 13.74 -10.70
N ALA A 137 -22.93 14.89 -11.08
CA ALA A 137 -24.12 14.96 -11.92
C ALA A 137 -23.77 14.67 -13.38
N LEU A 138 -24.70 14.13 -14.15
CA LEU A 138 -24.55 13.90 -15.58
C LEU A 138 -24.75 15.23 -16.35
N SER A 139 -23.68 15.94 -16.63
CA SER A 139 -23.67 17.19 -17.39
C SER A 139 -22.70 17.10 -18.57
N VAL A 140 -22.73 18.06 -19.47
CA VAL A 140 -21.80 18.14 -20.62
C VAL A 140 -20.33 18.03 -20.14
N ASN A 141 -19.97 18.67 -19.03
CA ASN A 141 -18.60 18.71 -18.53
C ASN A 141 -18.20 17.43 -17.77
N THR A 142 -19.15 16.62 -17.32
CA THR A 142 -18.90 15.45 -16.47
C THR A 142 -19.27 14.13 -17.14
N VAL A 143 -19.92 14.15 -18.29
CA VAL A 143 -20.44 12.96 -19.00
C VAL A 143 -19.37 11.90 -19.20
N LYS A 144 -18.17 12.28 -19.61
CA LYS A 144 -17.06 11.35 -19.79
C LYS A 144 -16.71 10.62 -18.49
N GLY A 145 -16.43 11.35 -17.40
CA GLY A 145 -16.09 10.74 -16.11
C GLY A 145 -17.26 9.97 -15.48
N PHE A 146 -18.50 10.37 -15.78
CA PHE A 146 -19.71 9.66 -15.37
C PHE A 146 -19.79 8.29 -16.07
N ALA A 147 -19.64 8.27 -17.39
CA ALA A 147 -19.63 7.04 -18.19
C ALA A 147 -18.45 6.14 -17.83
N GLN A 148 -17.24 6.67 -17.66
CA GLN A 148 -16.06 5.94 -17.21
C GLN A 148 -16.31 5.21 -15.88
N THR A 149 -16.95 5.89 -14.91
CA THR A 149 -17.29 5.29 -13.63
C THR A 149 -18.22 4.10 -13.77
N LEU A 150 -19.30 4.25 -14.53
CA LEU A 150 -20.26 3.14 -14.77
C LEU A 150 -19.61 1.98 -15.55
N ARG A 151 -18.73 2.28 -16.51
CA ARG A 151 -17.97 1.25 -17.23
C ARG A 151 -17.06 0.45 -16.32
N LEU A 152 -16.31 1.09 -15.41
CA LEU A 152 -15.51 0.36 -14.41
C LEU A 152 -16.39 -0.51 -13.51
N MET A 153 -17.54 -0.03 -13.07
CA MET A 153 -18.49 -0.85 -12.30
C MET A 153 -19.04 -2.03 -13.10
N SER A 154 -19.31 -1.84 -14.40
CA SER A 154 -19.77 -2.91 -15.32
C SER A 154 -18.71 -4.00 -15.47
N ILE A 155 -17.44 -3.63 -15.68
CA ILE A 155 -16.33 -4.59 -15.75
C ILE A 155 -16.17 -5.35 -14.44
N SER A 156 -16.28 -4.65 -13.30
CA SER A 156 -16.26 -5.30 -11.99
C SER A 156 -17.33 -6.39 -11.88
N LYS A 157 -18.57 -6.10 -12.28
CA LYS A 157 -19.65 -7.09 -12.30
C LYS A 157 -19.34 -8.27 -13.21
N GLU A 158 -18.82 -8.00 -14.41
CA GLU A 158 -18.43 -9.04 -15.37
C GLU A 158 -17.33 -9.94 -14.80
N MET A 159 -16.29 -9.36 -14.20
CA MET A 159 -15.22 -10.12 -13.53
C MET A 159 -15.75 -11.02 -12.41
N ILE A 160 -16.67 -10.52 -11.59
CA ILE A 160 -17.29 -11.31 -10.52
C ILE A 160 -18.06 -12.50 -11.10
N GLN A 161 -18.87 -12.28 -12.15
CA GLN A 161 -19.68 -13.32 -12.79
C GLN A 161 -18.83 -14.39 -13.48
N ASN A 162 -17.68 -14.00 -14.03
CA ASN A 162 -16.76 -14.88 -14.74
C ASN A 162 -15.64 -15.46 -13.84
N ASN A 163 -15.65 -15.16 -12.53
CA ASN A 163 -14.58 -15.48 -11.60
C ASN A 163 -13.20 -15.03 -12.10
N ASP A 164 -13.15 -13.79 -12.56
CA ASP A 164 -11.96 -13.14 -13.10
C ASP A 164 -11.56 -11.92 -12.26
N PHE A 165 -10.42 -11.33 -12.52
CA PHE A 165 -9.91 -10.13 -11.86
C PHE A 165 -9.05 -9.31 -12.82
N ALA A 166 -8.79 -8.07 -12.45
CA ALA A 166 -7.83 -7.21 -13.13
C ALA A 166 -7.02 -6.40 -12.11
N THR A 167 -5.81 -6.03 -12.49
CA THR A 167 -5.07 -4.98 -11.79
C THR A 167 -5.62 -3.61 -12.18
N LYS A 168 -5.32 -2.57 -11.40
CA LYS A 168 -5.66 -1.20 -11.80
C LYS A 168 -5.09 -0.84 -13.18
N ARG A 169 -3.89 -1.34 -13.47
CA ARG A 169 -3.21 -1.09 -14.74
C ARG A 169 -3.89 -1.77 -15.92
N GLU A 170 -4.29 -3.01 -15.75
CA GLU A 170 -5.07 -3.73 -16.78
C GLU A 170 -6.41 -3.03 -17.05
N ALA A 171 -7.13 -2.62 -16.00
CA ALA A 171 -8.37 -1.87 -16.17
C ALA A 171 -8.16 -0.54 -16.94
N TYR A 172 -7.03 0.16 -16.69
CA TYR A 172 -6.64 1.31 -17.50
C TYR A 172 -6.43 0.94 -18.97
N TYR A 173 -5.73 -0.17 -19.26
CA TYR A 173 -5.53 -0.62 -20.65
C TYR A 173 -6.82 -1.08 -21.31
N VAL A 174 -7.70 -1.78 -20.60
CA VAL A 174 -9.05 -2.13 -21.11
C VAL A 174 -9.82 -0.88 -21.55
N SER A 175 -9.66 0.23 -20.82
CA SER A 175 -10.31 1.49 -21.15
C SER A 175 -9.89 2.08 -22.50
N LYS A 176 -8.73 1.69 -23.04
CA LYS A 176 -8.28 2.18 -24.36
C LYS A 176 -9.21 1.78 -25.50
N ASN A 177 -10.01 0.75 -25.30
CA ASN A 177 -11.03 0.29 -26.25
C ASN A 177 -12.39 0.99 -26.10
N TRP A 178 -12.50 2.04 -25.25
CA TRP A 178 -13.78 2.71 -24.98
C TRP A 178 -14.03 3.95 -25.87
N GLY A 179 -13.29 4.12 -26.96
CA GLY A 179 -13.41 5.29 -27.84
C GLY A 179 -13.17 6.59 -27.07
N ASP A 180 -14.11 7.53 -27.15
CA ASP A 180 -14.01 8.84 -26.50
C ASP A 180 -14.05 8.75 -24.95
N CYS A 181 -14.57 7.66 -24.40
CA CYS A 181 -14.59 7.42 -22.96
C CYS A 181 -13.28 6.84 -22.39
N LYS A 182 -12.24 6.62 -23.21
CA LYS A 182 -10.94 6.14 -22.73
C LYS A 182 -10.33 7.10 -21.70
N PHE A 183 -9.62 6.56 -20.71
CA PHE A 183 -8.77 7.37 -19.84
C PHE A 183 -7.53 7.85 -20.60
N ASN A 184 -7.14 9.10 -20.42
CA ASN A 184 -5.90 9.61 -21.01
C ASN A 184 -4.68 9.08 -20.27
N GLU A 185 -4.72 9.14 -18.94
CA GLU A 185 -3.66 8.70 -18.03
C GLU A 185 -4.17 7.70 -17.00
N GLN A 186 -3.27 6.86 -16.48
CA GLN A 186 -3.60 5.87 -15.44
C GLN A 186 -4.12 6.53 -14.17
N THR A 187 -3.59 7.72 -13.82
CA THR A 187 -4.02 8.49 -12.64
C THR A 187 -5.51 8.87 -12.66
N GLU A 188 -6.09 9.10 -13.86
CA GLU A 188 -7.52 9.36 -14.01
C GLU A 188 -8.33 8.10 -13.67
N SER A 189 -7.92 6.96 -14.19
CA SER A 189 -8.54 5.67 -13.92
C SER A 189 -8.42 5.29 -12.45
N ASP A 190 -7.25 5.48 -11.84
CA ASP A 190 -7.00 5.24 -10.42
C ASP A 190 -7.91 6.09 -9.53
N SER A 191 -8.08 7.38 -9.87
CA SER A 191 -8.96 8.28 -9.13
C SER A 191 -10.44 7.85 -9.21
N ALA A 192 -10.89 7.37 -10.38
CA ALA A 192 -12.25 6.86 -10.56
C ALA A 192 -12.47 5.57 -9.76
N MET A 193 -11.52 4.64 -9.76
CA MET A 193 -11.57 3.42 -8.96
C MET A 193 -11.59 3.71 -7.46
N ASP A 194 -10.78 4.67 -7.01
CA ASP A 194 -10.75 5.06 -5.60
C ASP A 194 -12.07 5.70 -5.15
N ASP A 195 -12.78 6.43 -6.04
CA ASP A 195 -14.12 6.95 -5.75
C ASP A 195 -15.15 5.79 -5.66
N ILE A 196 -15.05 4.79 -6.54
CA ILE A 196 -15.90 3.58 -6.49
C ILE A 196 -15.61 2.78 -5.21
N GLU A 197 -14.34 2.60 -4.83
CA GLU A 197 -13.95 1.92 -3.60
C GLU A 197 -14.48 2.65 -2.37
N ALA A 198 -14.39 4.00 -2.34
CA ALA A 198 -14.95 4.78 -1.25
C ALA A 198 -16.48 4.65 -1.16
N LEU A 199 -17.19 4.49 -2.28
CA LEU A 199 -18.60 4.18 -2.29
C LEU A 199 -18.86 2.77 -1.72
N ALA A 200 -18.12 1.77 -2.19
CA ALA A 200 -18.24 0.38 -1.77
C ALA A 200 -17.92 0.19 -0.27
N SER A 201 -17.02 1.00 0.27
CA SER A 201 -16.65 0.95 1.69
C SER A 201 -17.81 1.27 2.65
N LEU A 202 -18.82 2.00 2.19
CA LEU A 202 -20.04 2.26 2.98
C LEU A 202 -20.85 0.98 3.25
N ASP A 203 -20.73 0.01 2.35
CA ASP A 203 -21.36 -1.30 2.45
C ASP A 203 -20.38 -2.37 2.99
N GLY A 204 -19.25 -1.97 3.52
CA GLY A 204 -18.25 -2.90 4.04
C GLY A 204 -17.53 -3.71 2.95
N LEU A 205 -17.35 -3.12 1.78
CA LEU A 205 -16.64 -3.70 0.65
C LEU A 205 -15.39 -2.90 0.33
N SER A 206 -14.32 -3.56 -0.12
CA SER A 206 -13.09 -2.93 -0.58
C SER A 206 -12.87 -3.21 -2.08
N ARG A 207 -11.80 -2.70 -2.65
CA ARG A 207 -11.47 -2.85 -4.07
C ARG A 207 -11.29 -4.32 -4.47
N GLU A 208 -10.84 -5.16 -3.54
CA GLU A 208 -10.65 -6.59 -3.76
C GLU A 208 -11.97 -7.30 -4.06
N GLN A 209 -13.09 -6.89 -3.43
CA GLN A 209 -14.43 -7.40 -3.75
C GLN A 209 -14.95 -6.87 -5.10
N LEU A 210 -14.44 -5.72 -5.55
CA LEU A 210 -14.68 -5.21 -6.89
C LEU A 210 -13.82 -5.91 -7.96
N ARG A 211 -12.98 -6.90 -7.55
CA ARG A 211 -12.08 -7.66 -8.41
C ARG A 211 -10.95 -6.84 -9.05
N TYR A 212 -10.59 -5.68 -8.46
CA TYR A 212 -9.42 -4.91 -8.84
C TYR A 212 -8.30 -5.14 -7.83
N PHE A 213 -7.35 -6.01 -8.17
CA PHE A 213 -6.28 -6.42 -7.26
C PHE A 213 -5.04 -5.52 -7.37
N PRO A 214 -4.21 -5.41 -6.31
CA PRO A 214 -2.91 -4.78 -6.40
C PRO A 214 -1.95 -5.63 -7.23
N GLU A 215 -0.98 -4.99 -7.91
CA GLU A 215 0.10 -5.69 -8.61
C GLU A 215 1.13 -6.30 -7.63
N GLU A 216 1.27 -5.69 -6.45
CA GLU A 216 2.26 -6.09 -5.44
C GLU A 216 1.76 -7.25 -4.61
N HIS A 217 2.62 -8.24 -4.42
CA HIS A 217 2.40 -9.33 -3.49
C HIS A 217 2.35 -8.81 -2.04
N GLY A 218 1.74 -9.60 -1.16
CA GLY A 218 1.85 -9.39 0.28
C GLY A 218 3.25 -9.72 0.79
N GLY A 219 3.42 -9.61 2.11
CA GLY A 219 4.63 -10.08 2.79
C GLY A 219 4.68 -11.59 2.90
N SER A 220 5.65 -12.08 3.66
CA SER A 220 5.90 -13.49 3.90
C SER A 220 5.46 -13.90 5.31
N VAL A 221 5.02 -15.15 5.48
CA VAL A 221 4.57 -15.69 6.76
C VAL A 221 5.31 -17.00 7.08
N ALA A 222 5.76 -17.12 8.32
CA ALA A 222 6.33 -18.37 8.85
C ALA A 222 5.88 -18.59 10.30
N GLY A 223 5.83 -19.85 10.72
CA GLY A 223 5.56 -20.21 12.11
C GLY A 223 4.22 -20.89 12.34
N ASN A 224 3.76 -20.87 13.59
CA ASN A 224 2.63 -21.67 14.07
C ASN A 224 1.27 -21.24 13.46
N LEU A 225 1.12 -21.40 12.16
CA LEU A 225 -0.08 -21.06 11.41
C LEU A 225 -0.35 -22.10 10.33
N VAL A 226 -1.59 -22.56 10.25
CA VAL A 226 -2.11 -23.26 9.07
C VAL A 226 -3.08 -22.31 8.36
N VAL A 227 -2.77 -21.99 7.12
CA VAL A 227 -3.65 -21.25 6.21
C VAL A 227 -4.54 -22.26 5.48
N ILE A 228 -5.83 -22.02 5.51
CA ILE A 228 -6.81 -22.82 4.76
C ILE A 228 -7.29 -21.97 3.59
N ASP A 229 -6.86 -22.35 2.42
CA ASP A 229 -7.21 -21.76 1.15
C ASP A 229 -8.21 -22.62 0.38
N LYS A 230 -8.62 -22.20 -0.80
CA LYS A 230 -9.46 -22.96 -1.70
C LYS A 230 -8.68 -23.29 -2.97
N ASP A 231 -8.75 -24.53 -3.37
CA ASP A 231 -8.31 -24.95 -4.69
C ASP A 231 -9.11 -24.21 -5.78
N THR A 232 -8.43 -23.65 -6.74
CA THR A 232 -9.06 -22.80 -7.77
C THR A 232 -9.91 -23.57 -8.76
N GLU A 233 -9.64 -24.89 -8.96
CA GLU A 233 -10.37 -25.74 -9.89
C GLU A 233 -11.53 -26.46 -9.19
N THR A 234 -11.22 -27.11 -8.06
CA THR A 234 -12.18 -27.96 -7.36
C THR A 234 -12.99 -27.25 -6.29
N GLY A 235 -12.53 -26.07 -5.85
CA GLY A 235 -13.10 -25.32 -4.70
C GLY A 235 -12.91 -26.00 -3.34
N LYS A 236 -12.17 -27.11 -3.28
CA LYS A 236 -11.90 -27.85 -2.05
C LYS A 236 -10.90 -27.08 -1.15
N PRO A 237 -10.98 -27.25 0.17
CA PRO A 237 -10.03 -26.62 1.07
C PRO A 237 -8.63 -27.23 0.91
N ILE A 238 -7.63 -26.37 0.79
CA ILE A 238 -6.19 -26.71 0.83
C ILE A 238 -5.65 -26.24 2.18
N ARG A 239 -4.93 -27.10 2.88
CA ARG A 239 -4.27 -26.77 4.15
C ARG A 239 -2.78 -26.53 3.91
N ILE A 240 -2.31 -25.34 4.23
CA ILE A 240 -0.93 -24.89 4.03
C ILE A 240 -0.32 -24.64 5.40
N ASP A 241 0.60 -25.51 5.82
CA ASP A 241 1.31 -25.39 7.09
C ASP A 241 2.51 -24.44 6.93
N CYS A 242 2.45 -23.28 7.58
CA CYS A 242 3.51 -22.27 7.53
C CYS A 242 4.77 -22.67 8.32
N THR A 243 4.82 -23.83 8.96
CA THR A 243 6.04 -24.39 9.58
C THR A 243 6.82 -25.30 8.63
N ALA A 244 6.24 -25.67 7.49
CA ALA A 244 6.76 -26.72 6.60
C ALA A 244 7.53 -26.20 5.38
N PHE A 245 7.88 -24.90 5.32
CA PHE A 245 8.56 -24.31 4.16
C PHE A 245 10.10 -24.38 4.21
N GLY A 246 10.70 -25.06 5.19
CA GLY A 246 12.15 -25.13 5.32
C GLY A 246 12.78 -23.76 5.57
N THR A 247 13.57 -23.26 4.63
CA THR A 247 14.15 -21.90 4.65
C THR A 247 13.24 -20.86 4.01
N GLY A 248 12.14 -21.28 3.35
CA GLY A 248 11.16 -20.42 2.71
C GLY A 248 10.05 -19.97 3.65
N SER A 249 8.97 -19.47 3.06
CA SER A 249 7.83 -18.94 3.79
C SER A 249 6.57 -18.95 2.90
N TYR A 250 5.39 -18.84 3.50
CA TYR A 250 4.14 -18.64 2.78
C TYR A 250 4.06 -17.20 2.29
N SER A 251 3.85 -17.00 0.98
CA SER A 251 3.61 -15.68 0.41
C SER A 251 2.13 -15.29 0.53
N ILE A 252 1.85 -14.14 1.10
CA ILE A 252 0.48 -13.63 1.26
C ILE A 252 -0.09 -13.29 -0.11
N PRO A 253 -1.24 -13.87 -0.52
CA PRO A 253 -1.85 -13.61 -1.82
C PRO A 253 -2.50 -12.20 -1.88
N HIS A 254 -2.81 -11.74 -3.07
CA HIS A 254 -3.43 -10.42 -3.29
C HIS A 254 -4.79 -10.28 -2.61
N SER A 255 -5.60 -11.33 -2.60
CA SER A 255 -6.89 -11.40 -1.93
C SER A 255 -6.83 -12.41 -0.79
N VAL A 256 -7.23 -12.01 0.39
CA VAL A 256 -7.12 -12.79 1.63
C VAL A 256 -8.48 -13.03 2.30
N GLU A 257 -9.55 -12.53 1.72
CA GLU A 257 -10.89 -12.53 2.35
C GLU A 257 -11.48 -13.95 2.51
N HIS A 258 -11.09 -14.86 1.64
CA HIS A 258 -11.55 -16.26 1.65
C HIS A 258 -10.70 -17.17 2.53
N LEU A 259 -9.56 -16.68 3.00
CA LEU A 259 -8.65 -17.46 3.83
C LEU A 259 -9.24 -17.72 5.22
N LYS A 260 -9.02 -18.95 5.72
CA LYS A 260 -9.28 -19.30 7.11
C LYS A 260 -7.97 -19.71 7.78
N PHE A 261 -7.91 -19.58 9.07
CA PHE A 261 -6.69 -19.77 9.83
C PHE A 261 -6.87 -20.76 10.98
N GLU A 262 -5.87 -21.56 11.24
CA GLU A 262 -5.73 -22.36 12.45
C GLU A 262 -4.36 -22.07 13.06
N THR A 263 -4.31 -21.84 14.36
CA THR A 263 -3.06 -21.53 15.04
C THR A 263 -3.13 -21.83 16.54
N SER A 264 -1.99 -22.24 17.09
CA SER A 264 -1.71 -22.27 18.53
C SER A 264 -0.78 -21.15 18.99
N ALA A 265 -0.46 -20.19 18.09
CA ALA A 265 0.42 -19.07 18.40
C ALA A 265 -0.21 -18.14 19.44
N LYS A 266 0.64 -17.61 20.31
CA LYS A 266 0.22 -16.66 21.35
C LYS A 266 0.18 -15.20 20.86
N PHE A 267 0.94 -14.87 19.82
CA PHE A 267 1.04 -13.55 19.24
C PHE A 267 1.64 -13.57 17.82
N ILE A 268 1.52 -12.44 17.13
CA ILE A 268 2.14 -12.17 15.83
C ILE A 268 3.28 -11.20 16.04
N ILE A 269 4.43 -11.41 15.39
CA ILE A 269 5.47 -10.41 15.21
C ILE A 269 5.44 -9.95 13.75
N ALA A 270 5.07 -8.70 13.53
CA ALA A 270 5.15 -8.03 12.24
C ALA A 270 6.52 -7.34 12.12
N ILE A 271 7.33 -7.78 11.17
CA ILE A 271 8.75 -7.43 11.04
C ILE A 271 8.94 -6.55 9.82
N GLU A 272 9.64 -5.43 9.96
CA GLU A 272 9.84 -4.48 8.87
C GLU A 272 10.64 -5.06 7.72
N THR A 273 11.80 -5.67 8.02
CA THR A 273 12.79 -6.05 7.00
C THR A 273 12.83 -7.56 6.75
N GLY A 274 12.95 -7.93 5.46
CA GLY A 274 13.08 -9.34 5.06
C GLY A 274 14.32 -10.01 5.65
N GLY A 275 15.44 -9.28 5.82
CA GLY A 275 16.65 -9.83 6.43
C GLY A 275 16.46 -10.26 7.87
N MET A 276 15.74 -9.47 8.68
CA MET A 276 15.41 -9.83 10.05
C MET A 276 14.38 -10.95 10.12
N PHE A 277 13.34 -10.89 9.28
CA PHE A 277 12.37 -11.97 9.15
C PHE A 277 13.07 -13.30 8.82
N GLN A 278 13.95 -13.31 7.81
CA GLN A 278 14.65 -14.52 7.40
C GLN A 278 15.57 -15.07 8.50
N ARG A 279 16.25 -14.19 9.25
CA ARG A 279 17.07 -14.60 10.41
C ARG A 279 16.22 -15.31 11.47
N LEU A 280 15.09 -14.69 11.86
CA LEU A 280 14.19 -15.29 12.85
C LEU A 280 13.56 -16.59 12.36
N ASN A 281 13.23 -16.68 11.08
CA ASN A 281 12.67 -17.89 10.46
C ASN A 281 13.69 -19.02 10.41
N ASN A 282 14.93 -18.77 9.96
CA ASN A 282 15.99 -19.80 9.89
C ASN A 282 16.32 -20.41 11.26
N HIS A 283 16.31 -19.58 12.31
CA HIS A 283 16.50 -20.03 13.69
C HIS A 283 15.20 -20.56 14.33
N LYS A 284 14.11 -20.64 13.57
CA LYS A 284 12.81 -21.14 14.04
C LYS A 284 12.34 -20.44 15.34
N PHE A 285 12.59 -19.14 15.45
CA PHE A 285 12.16 -18.35 16.62
C PHE A 285 10.67 -18.51 16.89
N TRP A 286 9.86 -18.67 15.84
CA TRP A 286 8.44 -18.93 15.96
C TRP A 286 8.11 -20.19 16.77
N LYS A 287 9.00 -21.19 16.82
CA LYS A 287 8.82 -22.41 17.63
C LYS A 287 9.07 -22.13 19.11
N SER A 288 10.21 -21.55 19.47
CA SER A 288 10.55 -21.18 20.86
C SER A 288 9.63 -20.09 21.42
N GLY A 289 9.32 -19.07 20.62
CA GLY A 289 8.42 -17.99 20.97
C GLY A 289 6.93 -18.34 20.91
N LYS A 290 6.55 -19.49 20.32
CA LYS A 290 5.14 -19.87 20.07
C LYS A 290 4.37 -18.75 19.35
N CYS A 291 4.92 -18.24 18.27
CA CYS A 291 4.39 -17.07 17.55
C CYS A 291 4.27 -17.32 16.04
N ILE A 292 3.72 -16.33 15.35
CA ILE A 292 3.71 -16.22 13.90
C ILE A 292 4.62 -15.04 13.54
N LEU A 293 5.52 -15.24 12.59
CA LEU A 293 6.35 -14.19 12.00
C LEU A 293 5.73 -13.73 10.69
N ILE A 294 5.59 -12.41 10.52
CA ILE A 294 5.09 -11.81 9.27
C ILE A 294 6.07 -10.73 8.83
N GLU A 295 6.62 -10.89 7.65
CA GLU A 295 7.41 -9.88 6.97
C GLU A 295 6.48 -8.81 6.37
N MET A 296 6.79 -7.53 6.60
CA MET A 296 6.03 -6.42 6.04
C MET A 296 6.65 -5.86 4.75
N GLY A 297 7.95 -6.03 4.56
CA GLY A 297 8.67 -5.50 3.39
C GLY A 297 8.71 -3.97 3.36
N GLY A 298 8.97 -3.33 4.50
CA GLY A 298 8.84 -1.88 4.69
C GLY A 298 7.40 -1.48 4.97
N VAL A 299 6.86 -0.50 4.23
CA VAL A 299 5.44 -0.11 4.38
C VAL A 299 4.53 -1.26 3.94
N PRO A 300 3.75 -1.84 4.87
CA PRO A 300 3.00 -3.05 4.56
C PRO A 300 1.94 -2.82 3.48
N THR A 301 1.90 -3.72 2.51
CA THR A 301 0.91 -3.70 1.42
C THR A 301 -0.51 -3.85 1.94
N ARG A 302 -1.50 -3.61 1.10
CA ARG A 302 -2.92 -3.83 1.44
C ARG A 302 -3.17 -5.28 1.86
N ALA A 303 -2.64 -6.23 1.10
CA ALA A 303 -2.78 -7.66 1.38
C ALA A 303 -2.17 -8.05 2.73
N THR A 304 -0.94 -7.59 3.02
CA THR A 304 -0.27 -7.84 4.30
C THR A 304 -1.06 -7.29 5.47
N ARG A 305 -1.51 -6.04 5.39
CA ARG A 305 -2.31 -5.42 6.46
C ARG A 305 -3.62 -6.15 6.68
N ARG A 306 -4.30 -6.51 5.60
CA ARG A 306 -5.57 -7.23 5.68
C ARG A 306 -5.40 -8.62 6.26
N PHE A 307 -4.36 -9.34 5.85
CA PHE A 307 -4.01 -10.65 6.40
C PHE A 307 -3.78 -10.58 7.91
N ILE A 308 -2.93 -9.64 8.37
CA ILE A 308 -2.67 -9.43 9.80
C ILE A 308 -3.97 -9.11 10.55
N ARG A 309 -4.80 -8.22 9.98
CA ARG A 309 -6.08 -7.81 10.58
C ARG A 309 -7.04 -8.99 10.76
N ILE A 310 -7.30 -9.75 9.70
CA ILE A 310 -8.21 -10.89 9.73
C ILE A 310 -7.69 -11.96 10.70
N LEU A 311 -6.39 -12.26 10.65
CA LEU A 311 -5.76 -13.25 11.53
C LEU A 311 -5.86 -12.83 13.00
N ALA A 312 -5.48 -11.59 13.31
CA ALA A 312 -5.51 -11.05 14.68
C ALA A 312 -6.92 -11.03 15.25
N ASP A 313 -7.91 -10.58 14.46
CA ASP A 313 -9.31 -10.49 14.90
C ASP A 313 -9.94 -11.87 15.06
N SER A 314 -9.75 -12.78 14.08
CA SER A 314 -10.36 -14.12 14.10
C SER A 314 -9.80 -15.00 15.21
N LYS A 315 -8.54 -14.85 15.55
CA LYS A 315 -7.85 -15.65 16.58
C LYS A 315 -7.71 -14.93 17.92
N LYS A 316 -8.04 -13.62 17.97
CA LYS A 316 -7.93 -12.78 19.17
C LYS A 316 -6.53 -12.74 19.74
N ILE A 317 -5.49 -12.81 18.87
CA ILE A 317 -4.09 -12.80 19.27
C ILE A 317 -3.48 -11.39 19.07
N PRO A 318 -2.59 -10.94 19.98
CA PRO A 318 -1.94 -9.63 19.87
C PRO A 318 -0.95 -9.58 18.74
N VAL A 319 -0.75 -8.36 18.21
CA VAL A 319 0.23 -8.05 17.15
C VAL A 319 1.31 -7.12 17.74
N TYR A 320 2.55 -7.53 17.59
CA TYR A 320 3.73 -6.77 18.02
C TYR A 320 4.55 -6.41 16.79
N CYS A 321 4.90 -5.13 16.64
CA CYS A 321 5.64 -4.65 15.49
C CYS A 321 7.11 -4.49 15.86
N PHE A 322 7.98 -5.16 15.13
CA PHE A 322 9.42 -5.03 15.23
C PHE A 322 9.90 -4.25 13.99
N VAL A 323 10.29 -3.00 14.22
CA VAL A 323 10.52 -1.97 13.20
C VAL A 323 11.77 -1.18 13.61
N ASP A 324 12.46 -0.56 12.64
CA ASP A 324 13.63 0.26 12.90
C ASP A 324 13.30 1.49 13.78
N CYS A 325 14.27 1.94 14.56
CA CYS A 325 14.14 3.14 15.37
C CYS A 325 14.49 4.38 14.55
N ASP A 326 13.63 4.73 13.63
CA ASP A 326 13.72 5.98 12.90
C ASP A 326 12.34 6.59 12.64
N PRO A 327 12.26 7.89 12.31
CA PRO A 327 10.96 8.55 12.06
C PRO A 327 10.18 7.99 10.87
N TYR A 328 10.83 7.29 9.93
CA TYR A 328 10.14 6.64 8.81
C TYR A 328 9.48 5.33 9.26
N GLY A 329 10.23 4.45 9.92
CA GLY A 329 9.71 3.19 10.47
C GLY A 329 8.54 3.42 11.43
N ILE A 330 8.69 4.38 12.34
CA ILE A 330 7.64 4.74 13.30
C ILE A 330 6.44 5.41 12.60
N GLY A 331 6.68 6.42 11.77
CA GLY A 331 5.62 7.27 11.20
C GLY A 331 4.94 6.72 9.96
N ASN A 332 5.64 5.91 9.15
CA ASN A 332 5.10 5.39 7.90
C ASN A 332 4.83 3.88 7.95
N ILE A 333 5.64 3.09 8.65
CA ILE A 333 5.48 1.64 8.69
C ILE A 333 4.53 1.24 9.82
N TYR A 334 4.95 1.45 11.07
CA TYR A 334 4.13 1.10 12.22
C TYR A 334 2.79 1.82 12.23
N ARG A 335 2.82 3.15 12.08
CA ARG A 335 1.61 3.97 12.10
C ARG A 335 0.62 3.58 11.00
N THR A 336 1.10 3.25 9.80
CA THR A 336 0.22 2.81 8.70
C THR A 336 -0.46 1.48 9.01
N LEU A 337 0.25 0.53 9.63
CA LEU A 337 -0.36 -0.71 10.09
C LEU A 337 -1.39 -0.45 11.19
N LYS A 338 -1.06 0.38 12.17
CA LYS A 338 -1.90 0.59 13.35
C LYS A 338 -3.12 1.46 13.10
N VAL A 339 -2.93 2.65 12.53
CA VAL A 339 -3.99 3.68 12.42
C VAL A 339 -4.33 4.09 10.99
N GLY A 340 -3.55 3.64 10.02
CA GLY A 340 -3.75 3.93 8.60
C GLY A 340 -3.44 5.37 8.20
N SER A 341 -4.02 5.80 7.09
CA SER A 341 -3.81 7.12 6.50
C SER A 341 -5.10 7.91 6.42
N GLY A 342 -5.03 9.21 6.66
CA GLY A 342 -6.16 10.12 6.45
C GLY A 342 -6.63 10.15 4.99
N ASN A 343 -5.72 10.09 4.04
CA ASN A 343 -6.05 10.07 2.60
C ASN A 343 -6.83 8.82 2.18
N ASN A 344 -6.67 7.73 2.93
CA ASN A 344 -7.33 6.44 2.69
C ASN A 344 -8.25 6.05 3.86
N ALA A 345 -8.87 7.02 4.51
CA ALA A 345 -9.67 6.81 5.71
C ALA A 345 -10.84 5.83 5.50
N HIS A 346 -11.39 5.77 4.30
CA HIS A 346 -12.44 4.81 3.91
C HIS A 346 -11.99 3.33 3.97
N LEU A 347 -10.68 3.08 4.01
CA LEU A 347 -10.10 1.74 4.04
C LEU A 347 -9.64 1.30 5.43
N ASN A 348 -9.47 2.24 6.35
CA ASN A 348 -8.82 1.96 7.62
C ASN A 348 -9.57 0.93 8.48
N SER A 349 -10.90 0.89 8.41
CA SER A 349 -11.71 -0.13 9.08
C SER A 349 -11.37 -1.56 8.67
N PHE A 350 -10.86 -1.76 7.45
CA PHE A 350 -10.51 -3.08 6.92
C PHE A 350 -9.05 -3.45 7.17
N PHE A 351 -8.13 -2.47 7.07
CA PHE A 351 -6.70 -2.71 6.96
C PHE A 351 -5.89 -2.31 8.19
N CYS A 352 -6.45 -1.51 9.12
CA CYS A 352 -5.74 -1.13 10.34
C CYS A 352 -5.83 -2.18 11.43
N VAL A 353 -4.78 -2.27 12.23
CA VAL A 353 -4.67 -3.15 13.40
C VAL A 353 -4.55 -2.28 14.67
N PRO A 354 -5.65 -1.71 15.17
CA PRO A 354 -5.60 -0.69 16.25
C PRO A 354 -4.97 -1.19 17.55
N LYS A 355 -5.02 -2.50 17.80
CA LYS A 355 -4.44 -3.15 18.98
C LYS A 355 -2.97 -3.52 18.80
N ALA A 356 -2.36 -3.26 17.63
CA ALA A 356 -0.94 -3.49 17.43
C ALA A 356 -0.11 -2.63 18.40
N ARG A 357 0.99 -3.16 18.89
CA ARG A 357 1.93 -2.47 19.78
C ARG A 357 3.33 -2.51 19.20
N PHE A 358 4.09 -1.46 19.45
CA PHE A 358 5.46 -1.33 18.99
C PHE A 358 6.40 -2.02 19.98
N LEU A 359 6.95 -3.15 19.59
CA LEU A 359 7.89 -3.93 20.39
C LEU A 359 9.25 -3.26 20.46
N GLY A 360 9.75 -2.77 19.35
CA GLY A 360 11.06 -2.15 19.17
C GLY A 360 11.41 -1.99 17.69
N VAL A 361 12.52 -1.36 17.34
CA VAL A 361 13.57 -0.81 18.22
C VAL A 361 13.12 0.55 18.76
N THR A 362 13.10 0.73 20.06
CA THR A 362 12.70 1.99 20.68
C THR A 362 13.89 2.93 20.87
N PRO A 363 13.67 4.25 21.02
CA PRO A 363 14.74 5.16 21.42
C PRO A 363 15.42 4.78 22.75
N GLN A 364 14.67 4.16 23.66
CA GLN A 364 15.23 3.67 24.91
C GLN A 364 16.14 2.45 24.69
N ASP A 365 15.83 1.57 23.73
CA ASP A 365 16.71 0.44 23.40
C ASP A 365 18.08 0.90 22.89
N ILE A 366 18.14 2.03 22.15
CA ILE A 366 19.41 2.63 21.72
C ILE A 366 20.28 2.95 22.93
N VAL A 367 19.68 3.50 23.97
CA VAL A 367 20.41 3.89 25.20
C VAL A 367 20.79 2.65 26.01
N ASP A 368 19.83 1.76 26.28
CA ASP A 368 20.02 0.61 27.17
C ASP A 368 21.07 -0.39 26.62
N TYR A 369 21.04 -0.61 25.30
CA TYR A 369 21.97 -1.52 24.63
C TYR A 369 23.16 -0.78 23.99
N LYS A 370 23.27 0.56 24.11
CA LYS A 370 24.33 1.37 23.47
C LYS A 370 24.50 0.97 22.00
N LEU A 371 23.39 0.90 21.26
CA LEU A 371 23.40 0.43 19.87
C LEU A 371 24.22 1.35 18.97
N PRO A 372 24.88 0.82 17.92
CA PRO A 372 25.43 1.65 16.86
C PRO A 372 24.31 2.40 16.15
N THR A 373 24.59 3.66 15.88
CA THR A 373 23.61 4.61 15.36
C THR A 373 24.08 5.36 14.14
N HIS A 374 23.15 5.89 13.38
CA HIS A 374 23.38 6.85 12.31
C HIS A 374 22.72 8.20 12.68
N PRO A 375 23.28 9.34 12.24
CA PRO A 375 22.63 10.62 12.45
C PRO A 375 21.27 10.70 11.78
N LEU A 376 20.31 11.40 12.39
CA LEU A 376 19.04 11.73 11.73
C LEU A 376 19.28 12.66 10.54
N LYS A 377 18.60 12.39 9.44
CA LYS A 377 18.57 13.28 8.26
C LYS A 377 17.59 14.43 8.51
N ASP A 378 17.77 15.58 7.83
CA ASP A 378 16.85 16.73 7.94
C ASP A 378 15.39 16.32 7.67
N VAL A 379 15.16 15.39 6.74
CA VAL A 379 13.82 14.86 6.43
C VAL A 379 13.24 14.09 7.62
N ASP A 380 14.06 13.37 8.39
CA ASP A 380 13.62 12.60 9.54
C ASP A 380 13.29 13.52 10.71
N VAL A 381 14.12 14.53 10.95
CA VAL A 381 13.86 15.58 11.94
C VAL A 381 12.55 16.31 11.64
N LYS A 382 12.33 16.69 10.38
CA LYS A 382 11.09 17.33 9.95
C LYS A 382 9.87 16.41 10.17
N ARG A 383 9.97 15.13 9.80
CA ARG A 383 8.91 14.13 9.97
C ARG A 383 8.54 13.92 11.45
N ALA A 384 9.52 13.77 12.32
CA ALA A 384 9.28 13.61 13.75
C ALA A 384 8.62 14.85 14.37
N LYS A 385 9.09 16.06 14.02
CA LYS A 385 8.48 17.34 14.46
C LYS A 385 7.05 17.50 13.96
N ASP A 386 6.79 17.14 12.71
CA ASP A 386 5.44 17.19 12.12
C ASP A 386 4.50 16.18 12.81
N ALA A 387 4.97 14.95 13.06
CA ALA A 387 4.23 13.94 13.81
C ALA A 387 3.81 14.43 15.20
N LEU A 388 4.74 15.01 15.96
CA LEU A 388 4.46 15.58 17.30
C LEU A 388 3.45 16.74 17.24
N LYS A 389 3.54 17.58 16.22
CA LYS A 389 2.70 18.79 16.09
C LYS A 389 1.32 18.48 15.53
N ASN A 390 1.23 17.68 14.49
CA ASN A 390 0.06 17.60 13.61
C ASN A 390 -0.64 16.24 13.63
N ASP A 391 0.04 15.16 14.01
CA ASP A 391 -0.56 13.83 13.96
C ASP A 391 -1.38 13.53 15.24
N PRO A 392 -2.71 13.31 15.12
CA PRO A 392 -3.56 13.04 16.28
C PRO A 392 -3.18 11.77 17.05
N PHE A 393 -2.62 10.76 16.37
CA PHE A 393 -2.19 9.51 16.98
C PHE A 393 -1.04 9.78 17.98
N PHE A 394 0.05 10.38 17.53
CA PHE A 394 1.20 10.67 18.41
C PHE A 394 0.87 11.67 19.50
N ARG A 395 -0.05 12.58 19.26
CA ARG A 395 -0.55 13.53 20.28
C ARG A 395 -1.44 12.87 21.32
N HIS A 396 -2.12 11.79 20.95
CA HIS A 396 -3.01 11.08 21.88
C HIS A 396 -2.25 10.21 22.89
N TYR A 397 -1.08 9.70 22.50
CA TYR A 397 -0.28 8.82 23.34
C TYR A 397 0.97 9.54 23.89
N PRO A 398 0.98 9.92 25.19
CA PRO A 398 2.14 10.62 25.80
C PRO A 398 3.44 9.82 25.68
N GLU A 399 3.35 8.49 25.69
CA GLU A 399 4.51 7.59 25.54
C GLU A 399 5.19 7.79 24.19
N TRP A 400 4.42 7.95 23.12
CA TRP A 400 4.95 8.24 21.80
C TRP A 400 5.53 9.64 21.69
N ALA A 401 4.88 10.65 22.33
CA ALA A 401 5.42 12.00 22.36
C ALA A 401 6.79 12.02 23.04
N LYS A 402 6.93 11.32 24.18
CA LYS A 402 8.18 11.17 24.91
C LYS A 402 9.26 10.46 24.08
N ALA A 403 8.91 9.34 23.41
CA ALA A 403 9.83 8.58 22.57
C ALA A 403 10.35 9.39 21.39
N LEU A 404 9.48 10.11 20.67
CA LEU A 404 9.89 10.96 19.54
C LEU A 404 10.72 12.17 19.99
N GLN A 405 10.42 12.77 21.15
CA GLN A 405 11.25 13.83 21.74
C GLN A 405 12.64 13.32 22.14
N GLN A 406 12.72 12.12 22.72
CA GLN A 406 13.98 11.46 23.04
C GLN A 406 14.81 11.22 21.76
N LEU A 407 14.20 10.69 20.70
CA LEU A 407 14.86 10.47 19.43
C LEU A 407 15.42 11.77 18.82
N LEU A 408 14.61 12.83 18.82
CA LEU A 408 15.04 14.16 18.36
C LEU A 408 16.18 14.74 19.21
N LYS A 409 16.14 14.55 20.55
CA LYS A 409 17.20 15.01 21.46
C LYS A 409 18.51 14.26 21.22
N MET A 410 18.46 12.95 20.99
CA MET A 410 19.64 12.15 20.66
C MET A 410 20.21 12.47 19.28
N GLY A 411 19.37 12.92 18.34
CA GLY A 411 19.78 13.25 16.96
C GLY A 411 20.22 12.04 16.13
N VAL A 412 19.89 10.81 16.55
CA VAL A 412 20.36 9.57 15.93
C VAL A 412 19.21 8.60 15.67
N ARG A 413 19.45 7.61 14.83
CA ARG A 413 18.55 6.49 14.51
C ARG A 413 19.31 5.16 14.57
N ALA A 414 18.60 4.05 14.75
CA ALA A 414 19.17 2.73 14.77
C ALA A 414 18.28 1.74 13.99
N GLU A 415 18.91 0.85 13.25
CA GLU A 415 18.25 -0.22 12.52
C GLU A 415 18.15 -1.48 13.38
N GLN A 416 17.25 -2.41 13.06
CA GLN A 416 17.11 -3.72 13.72
C GLN A 416 18.43 -4.49 13.72
N GLN A 417 19.24 -4.33 12.67
CA GLN A 417 20.53 -4.98 12.49
C GLN A 417 21.60 -4.47 13.46
N ALA A 418 21.40 -3.33 14.12
CA ALA A 418 22.34 -2.75 15.07
C ALA A 418 22.67 -3.69 16.26
N PHE A 419 21.78 -4.60 16.60
CA PHE A 419 22.01 -5.62 17.61
C PHE A 419 23.12 -6.62 17.26
N ALA A 420 23.47 -6.77 15.98
CA ALA A 420 24.59 -7.60 15.54
C ALA A 420 25.95 -7.15 16.11
N LYS A 421 26.02 -5.95 16.70
CA LYS A 421 27.16 -5.49 17.50
C LYS A 421 27.55 -6.48 18.60
N PHE A 422 26.58 -7.14 19.23
CA PHE A 422 26.87 -8.09 20.30
C PHE A 422 27.22 -9.45 19.72
N ASP A 423 26.33 -10.00 18.92
CA ASP A 423 26.50 -11.17 18.06
C ASP A 423 25.30 -11.26 17.11
N LEU A 424 25.37 -12.14 16.11
CA LEU A 424 24.34 -12.28 15.08
C LEU A 424 23.02 -12.83 15.62
N ASN A 425 23.02 -13.52 16.74
CA ASN A 425 21.87 -14.18 17.34
C ASN A 425 21.31 -13.43 18.56
N PHE A 426 21.95 -12.33 18.98
CA PHE A 426 21.54 -11.56 20.14
C PHE A 426 20.05 -11.19 20.16
N VAL A 427 19.49 -10.85 18.98
CA VAL A 427 18.06 -10.53 18.84
C VAL A 427 17.20 -11.74 19.21
N ILE A 428 17.63 -12.94 18.82
CA ILE A 428 16.91 -14.21 19.01
C ILE A 428 17.04 -14.71 20.45
N ASP A 429 18.27 -14.69 20.97
CA ASP A 429 18.59 -15.35 22.24
C ASP A 429 18.33 -14.47 23.43
N ARG A 430 18.39 -13.13 23.27
CA ARG A 430 18.26 -12.19 24.37
C ARG A 430 17.22 -11.11 24.17
N TYR A 431 17.36 -10.27 23.16
CA TYR A 431 16.53 -9.06 23.01
C TYR A 431 15.03 -9.39 22.94
N LEU A 432 14.61 -10.21 21.97
CA LEU A 432 13.19 -10.55 21.82
C LEU A 432 12.64 -11.32 23.05
N PRO A 433 13.34 -12.35 23.59
CA PRO A 433 12.86 -13.02 24.80
C PRO A 433 12.72 -12.09 26.00
N GLU A 434 13.64 -11.16 26.22
CA GLU A 434 13.56 -10.19 27.32
C GLU A 434 12.38 -9.22 27.12
N LYS A 435 12.24 -8.66 25.93
CA LYS A 435 11.13 -7.75 25.61
C LYS A 435 9.77 -8.44 25.76
N LEU A 436 9.64 -9.67 25.30
CA LEU A 436 8.39 -10.44 25.32
C LEU A 436 7.95 -10.88 26.72
N LYS A 437 8.82 -10.80 27.73
CA LYS A 437 8.42 -10.96 29.15
C LYS A 437 7.51 -9.82 29.64
N HIS A 438 7.60 -8.63 29.00
CA HIS A 438 6.91 -7.43 29.45
C HIS A 438 6.13 -6.71 28.34
N PRO A 439 5.18 -7.38 27.65
CA PRO A 439 4.50 -6.79 26.49
C PRO A 439 3.66 -5.56 26.83
N ARG A 440 3.30 -5.37 28.10
CA ARG A 440 2.60 -4.16 28.58
C ARG A 440 3.45 -2.89 28.48
N LYS A 441 4.79 -3.03 28.46
CA LYS A 441 5.74 -1.92 28.29
C LYS A 441 5.97 -1.50 26.83
N PHE A 442 5.41 -2.24 25.85
CA PHE A 442 5.50 -1.85 24.44
C PHE A 442 4.76 -0.55 24.20
N LEU A 443 5.30 0.28 23.31
CA LEU A 443 4.63 1.53 22.96
C LEU A 443 3.27 1.26 22.30
N PRO A 444 2.26 2.06 22.63
CA PRO A 444 0.89 1.87 22.12
C PRO A 444 0.76 2.08 20.61
#